data_e805d93a508bc7a9efa863ce2857a480
#
_entry.id   e805d93a508bc7a9efa863ce2857a480
#
_cell.length_a   1.000
_cell.length_b   1.000
_cell.length_c   1.000
_cell.angle_alpha   90.00
_cell.angle_beta   90.00
_cell.angle_gamma   90.00
#
_symmetry.space_group_name_H-M   'P 1'
#
loop_
_entity.id
_entity.type
_entity.pdbx_description
1 polymer ?
#
loop_
_entity_poly.entity_id
_entity_poly.type
_entity_poly.pdbx_seq_one_letter_code
_entity_poly.pdbx_strand_id
1 'polypeptide(L)'
;MPIGGGGLAAGIALYIKHKRPNCQVIGVETVDSNAMKRSIEAGQIIRLDEVGLFADGTAVKEVGTLTFALCREFLYDIVLVDTDALCAAISDIFNENRSIVEPSGALALAGAKAYMQQHHWHNKTIVTINSGANINFHRLRHVSERTELTEQKEILLAVTLPEKAGEFLRFVQLLGNRAITELNYRFNATKEARLSLIHISEPTRL
;
A
#
# COMPACT_ATOMS: atom_id res chain seq x y z
N MET A 1 8.72 1.74 11.01
CA MET A 1 9.94 1.29 10.27
C MET A 1 9.60 0.12 9.37
N PRO A 2 10.07 0.05 8.11
CA PRO A 2 9.83 -1.11 7.27
C PRO A 2 10.59 -2.34 7.76
N ILE A 3 9.96 -3.52 7.64
CA ILE A 3 10.57 -4.81 7.95
C ILE A 3 10.49 -5.69 6.70
N GLY A 4 11.66 -6.14 6.23
CA GLY A 4 11.82 -7.30 5.35
C GLY A 4 12.51 -8.40 6.14
N GLY A 5 13.77 -8.73 5.85
CA GLY A 5 14.57 -9.68 6.66
C GLY A 5 14.88 -9.21 8.08
N GLY A 6 14.49 -8.00 8.45
CA GLY A 6 14.59 -7.45 9.80
C GLY A 6 15.87 -6.67 10.11
N GLY A 7 16.83 -6.57 9.19
CA GLY A 7 18.13 -5.95 9.46
C GLY A 7 18.04 -4.48 9.90
N LEU A 8 17.31 -3.67 9.17
CA LEU A 8 17.10 -2.25 9.49
C LEU A 8 16.36 -2.10 10.84
N ALA A 9 15.25 -2.83 11.00
CA ALA A 9 14.43 -2.75 12.20
C ALA A 9 15.18 -3.21 13.46
N ALA A 10 15.88 -4.34 13.39
CA ALA A 10 16.66 -4.87 14.48
C ALA A 10 17.78 -3.90 14.92
N GLY A 11 18.56 -3.38 13.96
CA GLY A 11 19.66 -2.47 14.26
C GLY A 11 19.20 -1.17 14.90
N ILE A 12 18.14 -0.57 14.36
CA ILE A 12 17.61 0.68 14.91
C ILE A 12 16.90 0.44 16.27
N ALA A 13 16.10 -0.62 16.39
CA ALA A 13 15.41 -0.91 17.64
C ALA A 13 16.40 -1.10 18.79
N LEU A 14 17.44 -1.89 18.58
CA LEU A 14 18.53 -2.09 19.55
C LEU A 14 19.21 -0.75 19.90
N TYR A 15 19.59 0.03 18.90
CA TYR A 15 20.28 1.31 19.13
C TYR A 15 19.38 2.32 19.86
N ILE A 16 18.14 2.46 19.45
CA ILE A 16 17.16 3.39 20.05
C ILE A 16 16.87 2.96 21.49
N LYS A 17 16.71 1.67 21.76
CA LYS A 17 16.50 1.18 23.12
C LYS A 17 17.62 1.59 24.07
N HIS A 18 18.85 1.59 23.56
CA HIS A 18 20.01 2.00 24.34
C HIS A 18 20.12 3.54 24.52
N LYS A 19 19.83 4.32 23.47
CA LYS A 19 20.01 5.78 23.47
C LYS A 19 18.77 6.56 23.92
N ARG A 20 17.59 6.04 23.67
CA ARG A 20 16.29 6.66 23.94
C ARG A 20 15.29 5.61 24.44
N PRO A 21 15.45 5.06 25.66
CA PRO A 21 14.68 3.91 26.15
C PRO A 21 13.15 4.14 26.17
N ASN A 22 12.71 5.41 26.22
CA ASN A 22 11.30 5.78 26.18
C ASN A 22 10.72 5.90 24.74
N CYS A 23 11.56 5.80 23.70
CA CYS A 23 11.12 5.82 22.33
C CYS A 23 10.64 4.42 21.93
N GLN A 24 9.40 4.34 21.48
CA GLN A 24 8.82 3.10 20.96
C GLN A 24 9.19 2.91 19.49
N VAL A 25 9.72 1.77 19.13
CA VAL A 25 10.05 1.41 17.76
C VAL A 25 9.01 0.42 17.25
N ILE A 26 8.22 0.85 16.26
CA ILE A 26 7.15 0.07 15.66
C ILE A 26 7.59 -0.41 14.28
N GLY A 27 7.49 -1.72 14.05
CA GLY A 27 7.71 -2.35 12.77
C GLY A 27 6.50 -2.22 11.84
N VAL A 28 6.75 -2.25 10.54
CA VAL A 28 5.69 -2.26 9.53
C VAL A 28 5.99 -3.33 8.50
N GLU A 29 5.03 -4.22 8.27
CA GLU A 29 5.05 -5.21 7.20
C GLU A 29 3.78 -5.09 6.35
N THR A 30 3.79 -5.69 5.15
CA THR A 30 2.56 -5.82 4.37
C THR A 30 1.76 -7.05 4.84
N VAL A 31 0.44 -7.01 4.64
CA VAL A 31 -0.45 -8.13 4.99
C VAL A 31 -0.07 -9.43 4.28
N ASP A 32 0.52 -9.34 3.10
CA ASP A 32 0.91 -10.45 2.24
C ASP A 32 2.41 -10.82 2.32
N SER A 33 3.18 -10.13 3.18
CA SER A 33 4.61 -10.42 3.43
C SER A 33 4.95 -10.07 4.89
N ASN A 34 4.41 -10.83 5.83
CA ASN A 34 4.42 -10.57 7.27
C ASN A 34 5.21 -11.63 8.07
N ALA A 35 6.36 -12.04 7.54
CA ALA A 35 7.16 -13.12 8.11
C ALA A 35 7.65 -12.82 9.53
N MET A 36 8.06 -11.58 9.84
CA MET A 36 8.53 -11.21 11.17
C MET A 36 7.39 -11.24 12.20
N LYS A 37 6.25 -10.64 11.88
CA LYS A 37 5.09 -10.62 12.79
C LYS A 37 4.63 -12.02 13.13
N ARG A 38 4.43 -12.87 12.11
CA ARG A 38 4.02 -14.28 12.32
C ARG A 38 5.06 -15.07 13.12
N SER A 39 6.35 -14.80 12.88
CA SER A 39 7.43 -15.47 13.62
C SER A 39 7.43 -15.05 15.09
N ILE A 40 7.22 -13.77 15.40
CA ILE A 40 7.15 -13.29 16.79
C ILE A 40 5.92 -13.86 17.50
N GLU A 41 4.75 -13.86 16.84
CA GLU A 41 3.51 -14.45 17.39
C GLU A 41 3.64 -15.96 17.65
N ALA A 42 4.34 -16.68 16.78
CA ALA A 42 4.59 -18.12 16.94
C ALA A 42 5.73 -18.44 17.92
N GLY A 43 6.52 -17.44 18.33
CA GLY A 43 7.71 -17.65 19.16
C GLY A 43 8.89 -18.33 18.46
N GLN A 44 8.78 -18.59 17.16
CA GLN A 44 9.79 -19.24 16.31
C GLN A 44 9.74 -18.69 14.89
N ILE A 45 10.83 -18.85 14.14
CA ILE A 45 10.86 -18.43 12.74
C ILE A 45 9.88 -19.21 11.91
N ILE A 46 8.97 -18.50 11.24
CA ILE A 46 7.99 -19.04 10.31
C ILE A 46 8.41 -18.69 8.89
N ARG A 47 8.38 -19.68 8.01
CA ARG A 47 8.55 -19.51 6.59
C ARG A 47 7.18 -19.36 5.92
N LEU A 48 7.01 -18.29 5.14
CA LEU A 48 5.80 -18.07 4.33
C LEU A 48 5.85 -18.91 3.05
N ASP A 49 4.73 -19.47 2.63
CA ASP A 49 4.63 -20.18 1.36
C ASP A 49 4.77 -19.21 0.18
N GLU A 50 4.09 -18.07 0.27
CA GLU A 50 4.08 -17.01 -0.74
C GLU A 50 4.29 -15.64 -0.09
N VAL A 51 4.73 -14.68 -0.89
CA VAL A 51 4.86 -13.26 -0.50
C VAL A 51 4.34 -12.36 -1.60
N GLY A 52 3.74 -11.24 -1.21
CA GLY A 52 3.32 -10.20 -2.13
C GLY A 52 4.54 -9.50 -2.76
N LEU A 53 4.43 -9.19 -4.04
CA LEU A 53 5.54 -8.61 -4.81
C LEU A 53 5.43 -7.09 -4.98
N PHE A 54 4.41 -6.46 -4.43
CA PHE A 54 4.26 -5.01 -4.60
C PHE A 54 5.34 -4.24 -3.82
N ALA A 55 5.60 -4.61 -2.57
CA ALA A 55 6.70 -4.07 -1.76
C ALA A 55 7.93 -5.00 -1.81
N ASP A 56 8.49 -5.20 -3.02
CA ASP A 56 9.53 -6.18 -3.32
C ASP A 56 10.80 -6.03 -2.48
N GLY A 57 11.20 -4.82 -2.10
CA GLY A 57 12.33 -4.56 -1.21
C GLY A 57 12.17 -5.13 0.21
N THR A 58 10.95 -5.48 0.63
CA THR A 58 10.63 -6.10 1.93
C THR A 58 9.97 -7.47 1.82
N ALA A 59 9.77 -7.98 0.59
CA ALA A 59 9.11 -9.25 0.33
C ALA A 59 10.05 -10.44 0.61
N VAL A 60 10.09 -10.91 1.84
CA VAL A 60 10.89 -12.07 2.24
C VAL A 60 10.01 -13.19 2.77
N LYS A 61 10.35 -14.44 2.40
CA LYS A 61 9.63 -15.62 2.90
C LYS A 61 10.01 -15.99 4.34
N GLU A 62 11.21 -15.61 4.75
CA GLU A 62 11.75 -16.01 6.04
C GLU A 62 12.70 -14.93 6.56
N VAL A 63 12.64 -14.67 7.85
CA VAL A 63 13.52 -13.70 8.52
C VAL A 63 14.79 -14.34 9.03
N GLY A 64 15.84 -13.54 9.24
CA GLY A 64 17.10 -14.03 9.77
C GLY A 64 17.01 -14.37 11.27
N THR A 65 17.78 -15.36 11.73
CA THR A 65 17.76 -15.79 13.13
C THR A 65 18.14 -14.67 14.10
N LEU A 66 19.21 -13.92 13.81
CA LEU A 66 19.65 -12.81 14.65
C LEU A 66 18.65 -11.66 14.62
N THR A 67 18.14 -11.30 13.43
CA THR A 67 17.17 -10.21 13.29
C THR A 67 15.83 -10.54 13.97
N PHE A 68 15.40 -11.79 13.90
CA PHE A 68 14.23 -12.28 14.63
C PHE A 68 14.40 -12.10 16.14
N ALA A 69 15.52 -12.56 16.70
CA ALA A 69 15.79 -12.44 18.14
C ALA A 69 15.75 -10.98 18.61
N LEU A 70 16.43 -10.08 17.87
CA LEU A 70 16.48 -8.66 18.19
C LEU A 70 15.13 -7.96 18.00
N CYS A 71 14.41 -8.25 16.91
CA CYS A 71 13.09 -7.66 16.69
C CYS A 71 12.09 -8.10 17.76
N ARG A 72 12.10 -9.38 18.13
CA ARG A 72 11.23 -9.91 19.20
C ARG A 72 11.49 -9.24 20.55
N GLU A 73 12.75 -8.88 20.84
CA GLU A 73 13.13 -8.26 22.12
C GLU A 73 12.91 -6.75 22.14
N PHE A 74 13.19 -6.05 21.03
CA PHE A 74 13.31 -4.59 21.02
C PHE A 74 12.22 -3.85 20.28
N LEU A 75 11.44 -4.49 19.42
CA LEU A 75 10.27 -3.85 18.82
C LEU A 75 9.14 -3.74 19.85
N TYR A 76 8.49 -2.60 19.84
CA TYR A 76 7.31 -2.38 20.65
C TYR A 76 6.08 -3.09 20.08
N ASP A 77 5.91 -3.02 18.76
CA ASP A 77 4.81 -3.63 18.03
C ASP A 77 5.14 -3.76 16.55
N ILE A 78 4.31 -4.52 15.80
CA ILE A 78 4.35 -4.61 14.34
C ILE A 78 2.96 -4.41 13.77
N VAL A 79 2.79 -3.36 12.96
CA VAL A 79 1.54 -3.08 12.24
C VAL A 79 1.61 -3.60 10.80
N LEU A 80 0.49 -4.10 10.31
CA LEU A 80 0.35 -4.57 8.93
C LEU A 80 -0.42 -3.54 8.10
N VAL A 81 0.00 -3.34 6.87
CA VAL A 81 -0.65 -2.45 5.90
C VAL A 81 -0.88 -3.19 4.58
N ASP A 82 -1.90 -2.78 3.86
CA ASP A 82 -2.20 -3.29 2.53
C ASP A 82 -1.56 -2.46 1.42
N THR A 83 -1.74 -2.90 0.18
CA THR A 83 -1.21 -2.22 -1.01
C THR A 83 -1.83 -0.84 -1.20
N ASP A 84 -3.09 -0.64 -0.81
CA ASP A 84 -3.78 0.63 -0.98
C ASP A 84 -3.23 1.70 -0.04
N ALA A 85 -2.99 1.33 1.23
CA ALA A 85 -2.32 2.19 2.19
C ALA A 85 -0.90 2.57 1.75
N LEU A 86 -0.18 1.65 1.08
CA LEU A 86 1.13 1.93 0.50
C LEU A 86 1.05 2.93 -0.66
N CYS A 87 0.11 2.75 -1.59
CA CYS A 87 -0.07 3.67 -2.71
C CYS A 87 -0.41 5.09 -2.21
N ALA A 88 -1.33 5.20 -1.24
CA ALA A 88 -1.65 6.47 -0.60
C ALA A 88 -0.42 7.11 0.06
N ALA A 89 0.41 6.33 0.77
CA ALA A 89 1.62 6.84 1.41
C ALA A 89 2.69 7.31 0.39
N ILE A 90 2.84 6.64 -0.76
CA ILE A 90 3.72 7.09 -1.84
C ILE A 90 3.23 8.44 -2.38
N SER A 91 1.93 8.58 -2.61
CA SER A 91 1.31 9.84 -3.06
C SER A 91 1.53 10.97 -2.05
N ASP A 92 1.30 10.72 -0.76
CA ASP A 92 1.52 11.70 0.30
C ASP A 92 2.99 12.18 0.34
N ILE A 93 3.96 11.25 0.30
CA ILE A 93 5.39 11.59 0.29
C ILE A 93 5.73 12.47 -0.93
N PHE A 94 5.20 12.12 -2.10
CA PHE A 94 5.40 12.92 -3.30
C PHE A 94 4.79 14.32 -3.16
N ASN A 95 3.57 14.42 -2.65
CA ASN A 95 2.87 15.70 -2.51
C ASN A 95 3.57 16.64 -1.52
N GLU A 96 4.06 16.10 -0.41
CA GLU A 96 4.71 16.89 0.65
C GLU A 96 6.17 17.21 0.34
N ASN A 97 6.93 16.26 -0.20
CA ASN A 97 8.39 16.38 -0.31
C ASN A 97 8.90 16.41 -1.76
N ARG A 98 8.04 16.19 -2.74
CA ARG A 98 8.41 16.02 -4.17
C ARG A 98 9.42 14.90 -4.39
N SER A 99 9.42 13.90 -3.51
CA SER A 99 10.29 12.74 -3.59
C SER A 99 9.50 11.50 -3.98
N ILE A 100 10.02 10.71 -4.91
CA ILE A 100 9.42 9.43 -5.29
C ILE A 100 10.15 8.33 -4.53
N VAL A 101 9.39 7.59 -3.74
CA VAL A 101 9.89 6.43 -2.98
C VAL A 101 9.35 5.13 -3.57
N GLU A 102 10.08 4.04 -3.38
CA GLU A 102 9.57 2.72 -3.71
C GLU A 102 8.50 2.26 -2.70
N PRO A 103 7.65 1.26 -3.03
CA PRO A 103 6.64 0.77 -2.11
C PRO A 103 7.19 0.38 -0.73
N SER A 104 8.31 -0.34 -0.68
CA SER A 104 8.99 -0.67 0.58
C SER A 104 9.47 0.56 1.36
N GLY A 105 9.85 1.62 0.65
CA GLY A 105 10.26 2.91 1.23
C GLY A 105 9.11 3.65 1.90
N ALA A 106 7.89 3.51 1.38
CA ALA A 106 6.69 4.16 1.91
C ALA A 106 6.06 3.41 3.10
N LEU A 107 6.47 2.17 3.37
CA LEU A 107 5.89 1.32 4.43
C LEU A 107 5.83 2.02 5.78
N ALA A 108 6.88 2.75 6.15
CA ALA A 108 6.92 3.41 7.45
C ALA A 108 5.83 4.48 7.60
N LEU A 109 5.57 5.26 6.55
CA LEU A 109 4.51 6.27 6.58
C LEU A 109 3.12 5.62 6.58
N ALA A 110 2.89 4.61 5.72
CA ALA A 110 1.64 3.85 5.70
C ALA A 110 1.32 3.26 7.08
N GLY A 111 2.31 2.61 7.70
CA GLY A 111 2.17 2.04 9.04
C GLY A 111 1.95 3.09 10.13
N ALA A 112 2.62 4.26 10.04
CA ALA A 112 2.40 5.35 10.98
C ALA A 112 0.95 5.84 10.93
N LYS A 113 0.40 6.07 9.72
CA LYS A 113 -1.00 6.49 9.52
C LYS A 113 -1.97 5.43 10.09
N ALA A 114 -1.77 4.16 9.74
CA ALA A 114 -2.61 3.06 10.22
C ALA A 114 -2.55 2.93 11.75
N TYR A 115 -1.36 2.98 12.33
CA TYR A 115 -1.16 2.85 13.77
C TYR A 115 -1.76 4.01 14.57
N MET A 116 -1.60 5.24 14.08
CA MET A 116 -2.22 6.42 14.68
C MET A 116 -3.75 6.31 14.68
N GLN A 117 -4.32 5.88 13.58
CA GLN A 117 -5.76 5.70 13.45
C GLN A 117 -6.28 4.59 14.39
N GLN A 118 -5.61 3.44 14.41
CA GLN A 118 -5.97 2.29 15.24
C GLN A 118 -5.94 2.61 16.74
N HIS A 119 -4.95 3.39 17.18
CA HIS A 119 -4.73 3.72 18.58
C HIS A 119 -5.25 5.11 18.98
N HIS A 120 -5.93 5.81 18.07
CA HIS A 120 -6.43 7.18 18.30
C HIS A 120 -5.37 8.15 18.82
N TRP A 121 -4.15 8.04 18.27
CA TRP A 121 -3.03 8.86 18.72
C TRP A 121 -3.13 10.30 18.22
N HIS A 122 -3.08 11.24 19.16
CA HIS A 122 -3.03 12.66 18.92
C HIS A 122 -1.84 13.27 19.65
N ASN A 123 -1.28 14.35 19.11
CA ASN A 123 -0.18 15.10 19.71
C ASN A 123 1.07 14.24 20.04
N LYS A 124 1.39 13.29 19.17
CA LYS A 124 2.61 12.47 19.26
C LYS A 124 3.64 12.92 18.24
N THR A 125 4.91 12.86 18.61
CA THR A 125 6.02 13.00 17.66
C THR A 125 6.31 11.63 17.06
N ILE A 126 6.19 11.51 15.74
CA ILE A 126 6.41 10.28 15.00
C ILE A 126 7.50 10.53 13.97
N VAL A 127 8.46 9.63 13.89
CA VAL A 127 9.52 9.63 12.88
C VAL A 127 9.34 8.42 11.98
N THR A 128 9.18 8.65 10.69
CA THR A 128 9.12 7.60 9.67
C THR A 128 10.41 7.57 8.86
N ILE A 129 10.84 6.37 8.45
CA ILE A 129 12.05 6.20 7.65
C ILE A 129 11.65 5.82 6.24
N ASN A 130 11.85 6.72 5.29
CA ASN A 130 11.74 6.43 3.87
C ASN A 130 13.01 5.68 3.45
N SER A 131 12.92 4.35 3.38
CA SER A 131 14.10 3.47 3.31
C SER A 131 14.62 3.21 1.90
N GLY A 132 13.91 3.65 0.86
CA GLY A 132 14.36 3.39 -0.52
C GLY A 132 13.55 4.12 -1.57
N ALA A 133 14.15 4.26 -2.76
CA ALA A 133 13.57 4.94 -3.92
C ALA A 133 13.86 4.17 -5.24
N ASN A 134 14.17 2.88 -5.18
CA ASN A 134 14.43 2.05 -6.35
C ASN A 134 13.13 1.59 -7.01
N ILE A 135 12.41 2.51 -7.63
CA ILE A 135 11.13 2.26 -8.29
C ILE A 135 11.23 2.39 -9.81
N ASN A 136 10.63 1.45 -10.52
CA ASN A 136 10.45 1.57 -11.97
C ASN A 136 9.34 2.58 -12.28
N PHE A 137 9.59 3.49 -13.23
CA PHE A 137 8.66 4.56 -13.59
C PHE A 137 7.26 4.04 -14.00
N HIS A 138 7.19 2.87 -14.64
CA HIS A 138 5.92 2.23 -14.99
C HIS A 138 5.04 1.87 -13.78
N ARG A 139 5.63 1.65 -12.60
CA ARG A 139 4.88 1.39 -11.37
C ARG A 139 4.12 2.61 -10.86
N LEU A 140 4.57 3.82 -11.21
CA LEU A 140 3.90 5.07 -10.79
C LEU A 140 2.48 5.18 -11.34
N ARG A 141 2.25 4.68 -12.56
CA ARG A 141 0.88 4.62 -13.11
C ARG A 141 -0.03 3.79 -12.20
N HIS A 142 0.40 2.59 -11.83
CA HIS A 142 -0.37 1.71 -10.96
C HIS A 142 -0.59 2.31 -9.55
N VAL A 143 0.42 3.01 -9.01
CA VAL A 143 0.29 3.74 -7.73
C VAL A 143 -0.77 4.83 -7.84
N SER A 144 -0.74 5.65 -8.91
CA SER A 144 -1.71 6.72 -9.14
C SER A 144 -3.14 6.17 -9.22
N GLU A 145 -3.37 5.18 -10.09
CA GLU A 145 -4.69 4.56 -10.28
C GLU A 145 -5.25 4.00 -8.95
N ARG A 146 -4.44 3.31 -8.15
CA ARG A 146 -4.89 2.77 -6.86
C ARG A 146 -5.15 3.84 -5.81
N THR A 147 -4.33 4.88 -5.79
CA THR A 147 -4.53 6.00 -4.86
C THR A 147 -5.86 6.70 -5.12
N GLU A 148 -6.19 6.97 -6.37
CA GLU A 148 -7.44 7.62 -6.77
C GLU A 148 -8.68 6.79 -6.39
N LEU A 149 -8.60 5.47 -6.53
CA LEU A 149 -9.65 4.54 -6.08
C LEU A 149 -9.78 4.54 -4.55
N THR A 150 -8.67 4.46 -3.82
CA THR A 150 -8.65 4.41 -2.35
C THR A 150 -9.15 5.71 -1.73
N GLU A 151 -8.83 6.85 -2.32
CA GLU A 151 -9.31 8.17 -1.90
C GLU A 151 -10.74 8.47 -2.36
N GLN A 152 -11.41 7.49 -2.99
CA GLN A 152 -12.77 7.63 -3.54
C GLN A 152 -12.92 8.77 -4.57
N LYS A 153 -11.83 9.15 -5.21
CA LYS A 153 -11.83 10.14 -6.29
C LYS A 153 -12.27 9.56 -7.62
N GLU A 154 -12.08 8.26 -7.80
CA GLU A 154 -12.51 7.51 -8.96
C GLU A 154 -13.33 6.28 -8.59
N ILE A 155 -14.24 5.90 -9.47
CA ILE A 155 -15.01 4.66 -9.39
C ILE A 155 -14.69 3.83 -10.62
N LEU A 156 -14.37 2.57 -10.41
CA LEU A 156 -14.16 1.60 -11.46
C LEU A 156 -15.46 0.83 -11.71
N LEU A 157 -16.01 0.93 -12.92
CA LEU A 157 -17.20 0.20 -13.33
C LEU A 157 -16.86 -0.85 -14.40
N ALA A 158 -17.33 -2.07 -14.20
CA ALA A 158 -17.36 -3.10 -15.23
C ALA A 158 -18.82 -3.29 -15.68
N VAL A 159 -19.14 -2.92 -16.91
CA VAL A 159 -20.50 -2.95 -17.44
C VAL A 159 -20.59 -3.87 -18.65
N THR A 160 -21.59 -4.74 -18.70
CA THR A 160 -21.91 -5.55 -19.87
C THR A 160 -23.10 -4.91 -20.57
N LEU A 161 -22.93 -4.59 -21.84
CA LEU A 161 -23.97 -4.01 -22.69
C LEU A 161 -24.29 -4.95 -23.85
N PRO A 162 -25.57 -5.04 -24.28
CA PRO A 162 -25.91 -5.70 -25.52
C PRO A 162 -25.23 -4.98 -26.70
N GLU A 163 -24.69 -5.74 -27.65
CA GLU A 163 -24.09 -5.18 -28.88
C GLU A 163 -25.19 -4.76 -29.88
N LYS A 164 -25.87 -3.69 -29.54
CA LYS A 164 -26.95 -3.09 -30.35
C LYS A 164 -26.71 -1.59 -30.52
N ALA A 165 -27.04 -1.07 -31.67
CA ALA A 165 -26.96 0.37 -31.90
C ALA A 165 -27.80 1.14 -30.87
N GLY A 166 -27.19 2.15 -30.23
CA GLY A 166 -27.82 3.01 -29.23
C GLY A 166 -27.61 2.59 -27.75
N GLU A 167 -27.22 1.34 -27.43
CA GLU A 167 -27.06 0.90 -26.05
C GLU A 167 -25.90 1.61 -25.35
N PHE A 168 -24.81 1.87 -26.05
CA PHE A 168 -23.72 2.67 -25.48
C PHE A 168 -24.15 4.12 -25.22
N LEU A 169 -24.92 4.74 -26.10
CA LEU A 169 -25.44 6.08 -25.86
C LEU A 169 -26.36 6.12 -24.65
N ARG A 170 -27.23 5.12 -24.50
CA ARG A 170 -28.10 4.98 -23.34
C ARG A 170 -27.30 4.85 -22.04
N PHE A 171 -26.23 4.06 -22.06
CA PHE A 171 -25.34 3.94 -20.93
C PHE A 171 -24.67 5.27 -20.54
N VAL A 172 -24.12 6.00 -21.52
CA VAL A 172 -23.52 7.33 -21.28
C VAL A 172 -24.56 8.32 -20.72
N GLN A 173 -25.79 8.28 -21.21
CA GLN A 173 -26.88 9.11 -20.67
C GLN A 173 -27.20 8.78 -19.22
N LEU A 174 -27.11 7.51 -18.79
CA LEU A 174 -27.30 7.10 -17.40
C LEU A 174 -26.17 7.60 -16.49
N LEU A 175 -24.94 7.72 -17.00
CA LEU A 175 -23.82 8.30 -16.26
C LEU A 175 -23.99 9.80 -16.03
N GLY A 176 -24.80 10.48 -16.85
CA GLY A 176 -25.04 11.91 -16.75
C GLY A 176 -23.79 12.74 -17.02
N ASN A 177 -23.57 13.82 -16.25
CA ASN A 177 -22.46 14.75 -16.43
C ASN A 177 -21.15 14.34 -15.71
N ARG A 178 -21.00 13.06 -15.36
CA ARG A 178 -19.77 12.58 -14.71
C ARG A 178 -18.64 12.50 -15.73
N ALA A 179 -17.46 12.95 -15.35
CA ALA A 179 -16.28 12.85 -16.20
C ALA A 179 -15.83 11.39 -16.29
N ILE A 180 -15.66 10.88 -17.50
CA ILE A 180 -15.05 9.58 -17.77
C ILE A 180 -13.56 9.84 -18.04
N THR A 181 -12.67 9.32 -17.19
CA THR A 181 -11.23 9.49 -17.31
C THR A 181 -10.60 8.41 -18.18
N GLU A 182 -11.12 7.20 -18.12
CA GLU A 182 -10.68 6.10 -18.99
C GLU A 182 -11.87 5.22 -19.39
N LEU A 183 -11.92 4.81 -20.66
CA LEU A 183 -12.91 3.89 -21.20
C LEU A 183 -12.22 2.79 -22.00
N ASN A 184 -12.33 1.56 -21.52
CA ASN A 184 -11.88 0.38 -22.25
C ASN A 184 -13.08 -0.40 -22.78
N TYR A 185 -13.22 -0.46 -24.11
CA TYR A 185 -14.26 -1.20 -24.77
C TYR A 185 -13.70 -2.50 -25.36
N ARG A 186 -14.28 -3.64 -24.97
CA ARG A 186 -13.91 -4.94 -25.53
C ARG A 186 -15.13 -5.58 -26.21
N PHE A 187 -15.01 -5.78 -27.49
CA PHE A 187 -15.97 -6.56 -28.28
C PHE A 187 -15.76 -8.05 -28.01
N ASN A 188 -16.84 -8.78 -27.75
CA ASN A 188 -16.83 -10.23 -27.72
C ASN A 188 -17.76 -10.77 -28.84
N ALA A 189 -17.23 -11.70 -29.65
CA ALA A 189 -17.91 -12.28 -30.80
C ALA A 189 -19.23 -13.03 -30.49
N THR A 190 -19.58 -13.19 -29.21
CA THR A 190 -20.82 -13.84 -28.72
C THR A 190 -22.01 -12.89 -28.56
N LYS A 191 -21.99 -11.70 -29.19
CA LYS A 191 -23.06 -10.68 -29.18
C LYS A 191 -23.27 -9.91 -27.84
N GLU A 192 -22.34 -10.01 -26.90
CA GLU A 192 -22.31 -9.20 -25.70
C GLU A 192 -21.06 -8.34 -25.69
N ALA A 193 -21.20 -7.02 -25.66
CA ALA A 193 -20.09 -6.13 -25.40
C ALA A 193 -19.81 -6.11 -23.90
N ARG A 194 -18.58 -6.40 -23.53
CA ARG A 194 -18.09 -6.15 -22.17
C ARG A 194 -17.27 -4.87 -22.17
N LEU A 195 -17.84 -3.81 -21.60
CA LEU A 195 -17.08 -2.65 -21.20
C LEU A 195 -16.26 -3.04 -19.97
N SER A 196 -14.98 -3.19 -20.14
CA SER A 196 -14.09 -3.39 -19.00
C SER A 196 -13.39 -2.09 -18.69
N LEU A 197 -13.54 -1.60 -17.48
CA LEU A 197 -12.85 -0.46 -16.89
C LEU A 197 -13.30 0.90 -17.44
N ILE A 198 -14.29 1.47 -16.76
CA ILE A 198 -14.63 2.88 -16.89
C ILE A 198 -14.18 3.53 -15.59
N HIS A 199 -13.19 4.39 -15.67
CA HIS A 199 -12.82 5.28 -14.58
C HIS A 199 -13.72 6.52 -14.63
N ILE A 200 -14.41 6.81 -13.55
CA ILE A 200 -15.24 8.00 -13.40
C ILE A 200 -14.67 8.80 -12.26
N SER A 201 -14.20 10.00 -12.54
CA SER A 201 -13.79 10.94 -11.48
C SER A 201 -14.96 11.80 -11.04
N GLU A 202 -15.11 11.99 -9.73
CA GLU A 202 -15.92 13.10 -9.24
C GLU A 202 -15.15 14.40 -9.46
N PRO A 203 -15.82 15.48 -9.95
CA PRO A 203 -15.15 16.77 -10.05
C PRO A 203 -14.73 17.21 -8.66
N THR A 204 -13.44 17.30 -8.44
CA THR A 204 -12.87 17.93 -7.25
C THR A 204 -13.49 19.31 -7.15
N ARG A 205 -14.29 19.56 -6.11
CA ARG A 205 -14.67 20.93 -5.76
C ARG A 205 -13.38 21.65 -5.38
N LEU A 206 -12.96 22.56 -6.26
CA LEU A 206 -11.96 23.59 -5.96
C LEU A 206 -12.48 24.50 -4.85
#